data_57322fbb99ccf1e12b7481f426d23e9c
#
_entry.id   57322fbb99ccf1e12b7481f426d23e9c
#
_cell.length_a   1.000
_cell.length_b   1.000
_cell.length_c   1.000
_cell.angle_alpha   90.00
_cell.angle_beta   90.00
_cell.angle_gamma   90.00
#
_symmetry.space_group_name_H-M   'P 1'
#
loop_
_entity.id
_entity.type
_entity.pdbx_description
1 polymer ?
#
loop_
_entity_poly.entity_id
_entity_poly.type
_entity_poly.pdbx_seq_one_letter_code
_entity_poly.pdbx_strand_id
1 'polypeptide(L)'
;MTTVRVLSLSLLLAIVAAGVATAGPNKPKSVIHVITIQWKAEATPAQIQQAIQAAENINYPGLKNIWTKPIKMQLPQGYKHIIVLEFESEDALKKYADSPAQKKWYDVYMPILEESRTHDITN
;
A
#
# COMPACT_ATOMS: atom_id res chain seq x y z
N MET A 1 60.81 47.96 25.29
CA MET A 1 60.71 47.01 24.17
C MET A 1 59.63 46.01 24.50
N THR A 2 58.48 46.18 23.87
CA THR A 2 57.35 45.33 24.16
C THR A 2 57.24 44.30 23.02
N THR A 3 57.50 43.05 23.34
CA THR A 3 57.44 41.94 22.41
C THR A 3 55.97 41.48 22.30
N VAL A 4 55.35 41.80 21.21
CA VAL A 4 53.99 41.27 20.90
C VAL A 4 54.12 39.82 20.41
N ARG A 5 53.66 38.88 21.22
CA ARG A 5 53.53 37.51 20.82
C ARG A 5 52.21 37.35 20.07
N VAL A 6 52.28 37.18 18.76
CA VAL A 6 51.14 36.81 17.93
C VAL A 6 50.89 35.33 18.15
N LEU A 7 49.79 35.02 18.83
CA LEU A 7 49.27 33.66 18.92
C LEU A 7 48.50 33.37 17.61
N SER A 8 49.14 32.60 16.76
CA SER A 8 48.47 32.04 15.58
C SER A 8 47.49 30.96 16.04
N LEU A 9 46.21 31.28 16.04
CA LEU A 9 45.14 30.31 16.28
C LEU A 9 44.87 29.55 14.98
N SER A 10 45.48 28.39 14.82
CA SER A 10 45.20 27.50 13.71
C SER A 10 43.82 26.85 13.95
N LEU A 11 42.79 27.35 13.28
CA LEU A 11 41.48 26.76 13.27
C LEU A 11 41.52 25.51 12.37
N LEU A 12 41.64 24.33 12.99
CA LEU A 12 41.50 23.06 12.28
C LEU A 12 40.02 22.85 11.95
N LEU A 13 39.65 23.15 10.71
CA LEU A 13 38.32 22.85 10.20
C LEU A 13 38.24 21.35 9.91
N ALA A 14 37.75 20.58 10.89
CA ALA A 14 37.42 19.18 10.68
C ALA A 14 36.15 19.09 9.76
N ILE A 15 36.37 18.86 8.47
CA ILE A 15 35.30 18.50 7.55
C ILE A 15 34.87 17.06 7.89
N VAL A 16 33.82 16.95 8.68
CA VAL A 16 33.14 15.67 8.86
C VAL A 16 32.37 15.43 7.57
N ALA A 17 32.97 14.68 6.64
CA ALA A 17 32.23 14.11 5.53
C ALA A 17 31.24 13.11 6.09
N ALA A 18 30.01 13.57 6.38
CA ALA A 18 28.89 12.68 6.63
C ALA A 18 28.64 11.92 5.33
N GLY A 19 29.14 10.69 5.23
CA GLY A 19 28.80 9.79 4.15
C GLY A 19 27.29 9.61 4.13
N VAL A 20 26.62 10.08 3.07
CA VAL A 20 25.22 9.77 2.83
C VAL A 20 25.19 8.28 2.52
N ALA A 21 24.84 7.47 3.52
CA ALA A 21 24.56 6.06 3.29
C ALA A 21 23.31 6.02 2.41
N THR A 22 23.47 5.65 1.12
CA THR A 22 22.34 5.33 0.25
C THR A 22 21.70 4.06 0.79
N ALA A 23 20.58 4.22 1.52
CA ALA A 23 19.78 3.08 1.92
C ALA A 23 19.24 2.40 0.64
N GLY A 24 19.39 1.06 0.55
CA GLY A 24 18.74 0.27 -0.48
C GLY A 24 17.22 0.33 -0.37
N PRO A 25 16.48 -0.35 -1.26
CA PRO A 25 15.03 -0.41 -1.21
C PRO A 25 14.52 -0.90 0.15
N ASN A 26 13.43 -0.32 0.60
CA ASN A 26 12.75 -0.77 1.81
C ASN A 26 12.18 -2.18 1.61
N LYS A 27 12.23 -2.97 2.66
CA LYS A 27 11.56 -4.28 2.73
C LYS A 27 10.50 -4.21 3.85
N PRO A 28 9.35 -3.57 3.59
CA PRO A 28 8.31 -3.45 4.59
C PRO A 28 7.76 -4.84 4.95
N LYS A 29 7.35 -5.01 6.20
CA LYS A 29 6.73 -6.24 6.70
C LYS A 29 5.21 -6.18 6.70
N SER A 30 4.65 -5.17 6.06
CA SER A 30 3.24 -5.12 5.75
C SER A 30 2.85 -6.21 4.76
N VAL A 31 1.58 -6.52 4.70
CA VAL A 31 1.02 -7.51 3.77
C VAL A 31 0.29 -6.78 2.65
N ILE A 32 0.65 -7.11 1.42
CA ILE A 32 -0.05 -6.62 0.23
C ILE A 32 -1.03 -7.70 -0.22
N HIS A 33 -2.32 -7.38 -0.12
CA HIS A 33 -3.43 -8.25 -0.53
C HIS A 33 -3.94 -7.79 -1.89
N VAL A 34 -3.67 -8.58 -2.93
CA VAL A 34 -4.04 -8.27 -4.31
C VAL A 34 -5.28 -9.07 -4.70
N ILE A 35 -6.31 -8.39 -5.16
CA ILE A 35 -7.58 -8.99 -5.59
C ILE A 35 -7.75 -8.70 -7.08
N THR A 36 -7.77 -9.74 -7.91
CA THR A 36 -8.13 -9.64 -9.32
C THR A 36 -9.57 -10.09 -9.51
N ILE A 37 -10.34 -9.35 -10.32
CA ILE A 37 -11.82 -9.43 -10.30
C ILE A 37 -12.36 -9.65 -11.69
N GLN A 38 -13.25 -10.64 -11.80
CA GLN A 38 -14.17 -10.84 -12.91
C GLN A 38 -15.58 -10.55 -12.41
N TRP A 39 -16.26 -9.61 -13.07
CA TRP A 39 -17.64 -9.26 -12.74
C TRP A 39 -18.62 -10.19 -13.46
N LYS A 40 -19.80 -10.40 -12.88
CA LYS A 40 -20.89 -11.05 -13.58
C LYS A 40 -21.24 -10.30 -14.86
N ALA A 41 -21.66 -11.03 -15.89
CA ALA A 41 -22.00 -10.44 -17.20
C ALA A 41 -23.11 -9.38 -17.10
N GLU A 42 -24.05 -9.56 -16.19
CA GLU A 42 -25.16 -8.64 -15.94
C GLU A 42 -24.84 -7.44 -15.05
N ALA A 43 -23.63 -7.40 -14.47
CA ALA A 43 -23.20 -6.27 -13.64
C ALA A 43 -23.14 -4.98 -14.46
N THR A 44 -23.83 -3.97 -14.00
CA THR A 44 -23.84 -2.66 -14.67
C THR A 44 -22.61 -1.85 -14.32
N PRO A 45 -22.17 -0.88 -15.17
CA PRO A 45 -21.08 0.03 -14.82
C PRO A 45 -21.31 0.77 -13.49
N ALA A 46 -22.56 1.16 -13.20
CA ALA A 46 -22.90 1.82 -11.93
C ALA A 46 -22.69 0.92 -10.72
N GLN A 47 -23.08 -0.36 -10.82
CA GLN A 47 -22.86 -1.33 -9.74
C GLN A 47 -21.37 -1.60 -9.51
N ILE A 48 -20.59 -1.73 -10.58
CA ILE A 48 -19.14 -1.91 -10.50
C ILE A 48 -18.49 -0.70 -9.83
N GLN A 49 -18.89 0.50 -10.25
CA GLN A 49 -18.38 1.75 -9.67
C GLN A 49 -18.72 1.84 -8.17
N GLN A 50 -19.92 1.46 -7.78
CA GLN A 50 -20.35 1.43 -6.39
C GLN A 50 -19.49 0.45 -5.55
N ALA A 51 -19.22 -0.74 -6.09
CA ALA A 51 -18.37 -1.72 -5.41
C ALA A 51 -16.92 -1.24 -5.24
N ILE A 52 -16.36 -0.57 -6.27
CA ILE A 52 -15.02 0.02 -6.20
C ILE A 52 -14.97 1.16 -5.17
N GLN A 53 -15.94 2.05 -5.18
CA GLN A 53 -16.03 3.15 -4.20
C GLN A 53 -16.20 2.62 -2.77
N ALA A 54 -16.98 1.57 -2.59
CA ALA A 54 -17.13 0.93 -1.27
C ALA A 54 -15.81 0.33 -0.77
N ALA A 55 -14.99 -0.24 -1.66
CA ALA A 55 -13.65 -0.70 -1.32
C ALA A 55 -12.74 0.47 -0.92
N GLU A 56 -12.79 1.58 -1.64
CA GLU A 56 -12.01 2.79 -1.33
C GLU A 56 -12.38 3.38 0.05
N ASN A 57 -13.59 3.14 0.51
CA ASN A 57 -14.12 3.63 1.79
C ASN A 57 -14.00 2.62 2.94
N ILE A 58 -13.34 1.48 2.73
CA ILE A 58 -13.09 0.54 3.83
C ILE A 58 -12.30 1.25 4.93
N ASN A 59 -12.85 1.25 6.14
CA ASN A 59 -12.22 1.79 7.32
C ASN A 59 -12.02 0.67 8.33
N TYR A 60 -10.76 0.26 8.50
CA TYR A 60 -10.39 -0.83 9.37
C TYR A 60 -9.04 -0.57 10.03
N PRO A 61 -8.90 -0.73 11.37
CA PRO A 61 -7.61 -0.61 12.05
C PRO A 61 -6.62 -1.64 11.50
N GLY A 62 -5.44 -1.19 11.08
CA GLY A 62 -4.44 -2.06 10.46
C GLY A 62 -4.50 -2.14 8.94
N LEU A 63 -5.52 -1.59 8.29
CA LEU A 63 -5.51 -1.32 6.85
C LEU A 63 -4.82 0.02 6.62
N LYS A 64 -3.70 -0.02 5.89
CA LYS A 64 -2.83 1.15 5.70
C LYS A 64 -3.12 1.91 4.41
N ASN A 65 -3.26 1.19 3.31
CA ASN A 65 -3.42 1.78 1.98
C ASN A 65 -4.36 0.93 1.12
N ILE A 66 -5.03 1.61 0.19
CA ILE A 66 -5.95 1.00 -0.78
C ILE A 66 -5.63 1.57 -2.16
N TRP A 67 -5.48 0.69 -3.16
CA TRP A 67 -5.32 1.07 -4.55
C TRP A 67 -6.41 0.40 -5.40
N THR A 68 -7.07 1.20 -6.25
CA THR A 68 -8.16 0.74 -7.12
C THR A 68 -7.99 1.17 -8.58
N LYS A 69 -6.91 1.90 -8.89
CA LYS A 69 -6.66 2.45 -10.23
C LYS A 69 -5.35 1.90 -10.80
N PRO A 70 -5.36 0.71 -11.42
CA PRO A 70 -4.17 0.19 -12.06
C PRO A 70 -3.77 1.04 -13.28
N ILE A 71 -2.47 1.21 -13.47
CA ILE A 71 -1.93 1.88 -14.67
C ILE A 71 -1.84 0.89 -15.84
N LYS A 72 -1.50 -0.35 -15.53
CA LYS A 72 -1.37 -1.43 -16.51
C LYS A 72 -1.87 -2.72 -15.91
N MET A 73 -2.65 -3.46 -16.68
CA MET A 73 -3.13 -4.78 -16.31
C MET A 73 -2.86 -5.78 -17.43
N GLN A 74 -2.38 -6.95 -17.04
CA GLN A 74 -2.27 -8.13 -17.91
C GLN A 74 -2.91 -9.29 -17.15
N LEU A 75 -4.22 -9.39 -17.27
CA LEU A 75 -5.04 -10.36 -16.55
C LEU A 75 -5.56 -11.44 -17.51
N PRO A 76 -5.89 -12.63 -17.00
CA PRO A 76 -6.62 -13.63 -17.78
C PRO A 76 -7.91 -13.07 -18.36
N GLN A 77 -8.37 -13.68 -19.44
CA GLN A 77 -9.63 -13.28 -20.10
C GLN A 77 -10.79 -13.25 -19.10
N GLY A 78 -11.58 -12.20 -19.15
CA GLY A 78 -12.73 -11.98 -18.27
C GLY A 78 -12.42 -11.18 -17.00
N TYR A 79 -11.17 -11.11 -16.55
CA TYR A 79 -10.76 -10.29 -15.41
C TYR A 79 -10.51 -8.86 -15.86
N LYS A 80 -11.15 -7.89 -15.20
CA LYS A 80 -11.16 -6.49 -15.65
C LYS A 80 -10.71 -5.49 -14.60
N HIS A 81 -10.61 -5.88 -13.33
CA HIS A 81 -10.26 -4.97 -12.24
C HIS A 81 -9.26 -5.58 -11.28
N ILE A 82 -8.49 -4.72 -10.65
CA ILE A 82 -7.58 -5.06 -9.55
C ILE A 82 -7.87 -4.10 -8.40
N ILE A 83 -8.01 -4.67 -7.20
CA ILE A 83 -8.02 -3.91 -5.95
C ILE A 83 -6.85 -4.39 -5.12
N VAL A 84 -6.09 -3.47 -4.54
CA VAL A 84 -4.96 -3.79 -3.67
C VAL A 84 -5.19 -3.16 -2.30
N LEU A 85 -5.08 -3.97 -1.26
CA LEU A 85 -5.16 -3.55 0.14
C LEU A 85 -3.81 -3.83 0.80
N GLU A 86 -3.29 -2.87 1.55
CA GLU A 86 -2.09 -3.07 2.37
C GLU A 86 -2.48 -3.12 3.84
N PHE A 87 -2.17 -4.22 4.49
CA PHE A 87 -2.36 -4.40 5.93
C PHE A 87 -1.02 -4.27 6.66
N GLU A 88 -1.04 -3.76 7.88
CA GLU A 88 0.18 -3.59 8.68
C GLU A 88 0.87 -4.91 9.04
N SER A 89 0.13 -6.05 9.04
CA SER A 89 0.63 -7.36 9.39
C SER A 89 -0.28 -8.48 8.85
N GLU A 90 0.20 -9.71 8.86
CA GLU A 90 -0.63 -10.89 8.56
C GLU A 90 -1.78 -11.03 9.56
N ASP A 91 -1.55 -10.73 10.83
CA ASP A 91 -2.59 -10.76 11.87
C ASP A 91 -3.71 -9.77 11.58
N ALA A 92 -3.38 -8.56 11.15
CA ALA A 92 -4.36 -7.56 10.73
C ALA A 92 -5.21 -8.04 9.55
N LEU A 93 -4.60 -8.68 8.55
CA LEU A 93 -5.34 -9.28 7.43
C LEU A 93 -6.29 -10.40 7.92
N LYS A 94 -5.81 -11.28 8.79
CA LYS A 94 -6.64 -12.37 9.35
C LYS A 94 -7.83 -11.84 10.12
N LYS A 95 -7.64 -10.79 10.92
CA LYS A 95 -8.71 -10.15 11.69
C LYS A 95 -9.69 -9.38 10.82
N TYR A 96 -9.22 -8.87 9.67
CA TYR A 96 -10.09 -8.20 8.70
C TYR A 96 -11.08 -9.16 8.06
N ALA A 97 -10.68 -10.40 7.79
CA ALA A 97 -11.57 -11.43 7.24
C ALA A 97 -12.78 -11.61 8.17
N ASP A 98 -13.98 -11.58 7.60
CA ASP A 98 -15.26 -11.64 8.31
C ASP A 98 -15.55 -10.49 9.29
N SER A 99 -14.75 -9.43 9.26
CA SER A 99 -15.00 -8.21 10.04
C SER A 99 -16.25 -7.45 9.54
N PRO A 100 -16.86 -6.60 10.36
CA PRO A 100 -17.95 -5.73 9.91
C PRO A 100 -17.55 -4.83 8.73
N ALA A 101 -16.29 -4.36 8.69
CA ALA A 101 -15.78 -3.55 7.60
C ALA A 101 -15.75 -4.31 6.28
N GLN A 102 -15.29 -5.57 6.29
CA GLN A 102 -15.34 -6.43 5.09
C GLN A 102 -16.77 -6.73 4.67
N LYS A 103 -17.65 -7.06 5.61
CA LYS A 103 -19.07 -7.35 5.32
C LYS A 103 -19.77 -6.17 4.68
N LYS A 104 -19.49 -4.96 5.13
CA LYS A 104 -20.04 -3.74 4.54
C LYS A 104 -19.65 -3.58 3.07
N TRP A 105 -18.40 -3.84 2.73
CA TRP A 105 -17.96 -3.85 1.33
C TRP A 105 -18.61 -4.99 0.56
N TYR A 106 -18.64 -6.19 1.13
CA TYR A 106 -19.22 -7.38 0.50
C TYR A 106 -20.69 -7.23 0.17
N ASP A 107 -21.46 -6.43 0.88
CA ASP A 107 -22.86 -6.17 0.60
C ASP A 107 -23.11 -5.63 -0.82
N VAL A 108 -22.16 -4.87 -1.37
CA VAL A 108 -22.26 -4.33 -2.75
C VAL A 108 -21.32 -5.02 -3.74
N TYR A 109 -20.34 -5.75 -3.27
CA TYR A 109 -19.33 -6.42 -4.08
C TYR A 109 -19.73 -7.84 -4.46
N MET A 110 -20.10 -8.66 -3.48
CA MET A 110 -20.40 -10.08 -3.71
C MET A 110 -21.59 -10.33 -4.66
N PRO A 111 -22.68 -9.54 -4.65
CA PRO A 111 -23.80 -9.77 -5.56
C PRO A 111 -23.44 -9.68 -7.05
N ILE A 112 -22.40 -8.91 -7.40
CA ILE A 112 -21.97 -8.71 -8.81
C ILE A 112 -20.65 -9.38 -9.15
N LEU A 113 -20.07 -10.12 -8.20
CA LEU A 113 -18.83 -10.85 -8.39
C LEU A 113 -19.08 -12.18 -9.07
N GLU A 114 -18.42 -12.44 -10.20
CA GLU A 114 -18.36 -13.78 -10.81
C GLU A 114 -17.25 -14.61 -10.19
N GLU A 115 -16.03 -14.10 -10.22
CA GLU A 115 -14.84 -14.76 -9.65
C GLU A 115 -13.83 -13.72 -9.21
N SER A 116 -13.14 -14.01 -8.12
CA SER A 116 -11.95 -13.27 -7.72
C SER A 116 -10.80 -14.22 -7.42
N ARG A 117 -9.59 -13.75 -7.65
CA ARG A 117 -8.35 -14.41 -7.23
C ARG A 117 -7.57 -13.47 -6.34
N THR A 118 -7.05 -14.01 -5.26
CA THR A 118 -6.29 -13.23 -4.28
C THR A 118 -4.88 -13.73 -4.17
N HIS A 119 -3.94 -12.79 -3.98
CA HIS A 119 -2.53 -13.08 -3.74
C HIS A 119 -2.06 -12.20 -2.60
N ASP A 120 -1.43 -12.82 -1.60
CA ASP A 120 -0.87 -12.11 -0.45
C ASP A 120 0.64 -12.17 -0.51
N ILE A 121 1.29 -11.01 -0.38
CA ILE A 121 2.73 -10.88 -0.46
C ILE A 121 3.24 -10.11 0.76
N THR A 122 4.31 -10.59 1.35
CA THR A 122 5.05 -9.89 2.40
C THR A 122 6.56 -10.16 2.27
N ASN A 123 7.37 -9.48 3.07
CA ASN A 123 8.82 -9.71 3.15
C ASN A 123 9.21 -10.47 4.41
#